data_1702bff979927905ee1aac0a5ca94cbf
#
_entry.id   1702bff979927905ee1aac0a5ca94cbf
#
_cell.length_a   1.000
_cell.length_b   1.000
_cell.length_c   1.000
_cell.angle_alpha   90.00
_cell.angle_beta   90.00
_cell.angle_gamma   90.00
#
_symmetry.space_group_name_H-M   'P 1'
#
loop_
_entity.id
_entity.type
_entity.pdbx_description
1 polymer ?
#
loop_
_entity_poly.entity_id
_entity_poly.type
_entity_poly.pdbx_seq_one_letter_code
_entity_poly.pdbx_strand_id
1 'polypeptide(L)'
;MNERDSEQVAHSLAARGYERVGHESEADVVLLNTCSVRDMADQKALGKMGMLGRLAKERPHVVFGFLGCMAQARGASLLKNLPHVDLVVGTQKFHRVADHVEELVAKKAGRTSENAERPTPINRERASNAQRPMEKWMDDLRFSIVDIEEEAGSQSTIRNQQLRASQATAFVSIMQGCNMHCTFCIVPQTRGAERSRSIDEIVAEVRDLVSHGVKEVTLLGQIVNLYGRHEFPKVDNKSPFVQLLESVHEVEGLERLRFTSPHPIGFRDDLVDAISRFPKLAEHVHLPLQSGSNKILKAMHRTYTAEKYLDLVERIRRARSGIAITTDIIVGFPGETDDDYRQTRDLAEKIQFDNAFVFQYSARRDTPASEMPDQIDEHVKEHRNQDLLEVINKSNRRILERLVGGQVEVLCEGPSKTNRARLMGRTRTNKIVVFPPSPSVLRSKSTKDEKRRSPGESEKLVGELVNVRIERANGFSLYGMPEV
;
A
#
# COMPACT_ATOMS: atom_id res chain seq x y z
N MET A 1 3.79 1.46 -0.08
CA MET A 1 4.27 2.79 0.35
C MET A 1 3.60 3.24 1.65
N ASN A 2 2.29 3.51 1.71
CA ASN A 2 1.66 4.03 2.93
C ASN A 2 1.83 3.12 4.17
N GLU A 3 1.81 1.81 4.00
CA GLU A 3 2.06 0.87 5.10
C GLU A 3 3.50 1.03 5.62
N ARG A 4 4.47 1.10 4.72
CA ARG A 4 5.87 1.37 5.03
C ARG A 4 6.06 2.75 5.70
N ASP A 5 5.39 3.79 5.16
CA ASP A 5 5.42 5.13 5.72
C ASP A 5 4.84 5.14 7.16
N SER A 6 3.77 4.37 7.40
CA SER A 6 3.17 4.21 8.74
C SER A 6 4.07 3.44 9.70
N GLU A 7 4.77 2.41 9.23
CA GLU A 7 5.76 1.67 10.02
C GLU A 7 6.92 2.58 10.44
N GLN A 8 7.40 3.43 9.54
CA GLN A 8 8.46 4.39 9.83
C GLN A 8 8.06 5.37 10.94
N VAL A 9 6.84 5.93 10.86
CA VAL A 9 6.33 6.85 11.88
C VAL A 9 6.14 6.14 13.22
N ALA A 10 5.51 4.95 13.21
CA ALA A 10 5.30 4.16 14.43
C ALA A 10 6.64 3.82 15.12
N HIS A 11 7.66 3.52 14.30
CA HIS A 11 9.00 3.27 14.77
C HIS A 11 9.64 4.51 15.44
N SER A 12 9.58 5.66 14.76
CA SER A 12 10.13 6.90 15.29
C SER A 12 9.47 7.31 16.61
N LEU A 13 8.17 7.08 16.76
CA LEU A 13 7.44 7.29 17.99
C LEU A 13 7.84 6.28 19.08
N ALA A 14 7.96 5.00 18.75
CA ALA A 14 8.37 3.96 19.70
C ALA A 14 9.79 4.22 20.27
N ALA A 15 10.71 4.72 19.45
CA ALA A 15 12.06 5.11 19.87
C ALA A 15 12.06 6.26 20.91
N ARG A 16 10.94 6.97 21.04
CA ARG A 16 10.69 8.06 22.04
C ARG A 16 9.80 7.64 23.20
N GLY A 17 9.53 6.33 23.32
CA GLY A 17 8.78 5.77 24.44
C GLY A 17 7.26 5.73 24.24
N TYR A 18 6.74 6.02 23.03
CA TYR A 18 5.32 5.84 22.75
C TYR A 18 5.00 4.36 22.51
N GLU A 19 3.87 3.90 23.02
CA GLU A 19 3.37 2.54 22.85
C GLU A 19 2.15 2.50 21.92
N ARG A 20 2.03 1.41 21.13
CA ARG A 20 0.87 1.20 20.29
C ARG A 20 -0.27 0.60 21.11
N VAL A 21 -1.44 1.25 21.06
CA VAL A 21 -2.67 0.78 21.69
C VAL A 21 -3.62 0.12 20.71
N GLY A 22 -4.57 -0.66 21.21
CA GLY A 22 -5.51 -1.42 20.39
C GLY A 22 -6.66 -0.60 19.82
N HIS A 23 -7.02 0.49 20.50
CA HIS A 23 -8.19 1.31 20.15
C HIS A 23 -7.91 2.81 20.32
N GLU A 24 -8.50 3.62 19.44
CA GLU A 24 -8.32 5.07 19.45
C GLU A 24 -8.79 5.78 20.73
N SER A 25 -9.71 5.17 21.47
CA SER A 25 -10.17 5.71 22.77
C SER A 25 -9.11 5.66 23.87
N GLU A 26 -8.09 4.82 23.71
CA GLU A 26 -6.99 4.65 24.66
C GLU A 26 -5.77 5.49 24.28
N ALA A 27 -5.76 6.02 23.04
CA ALA A 27 -4.61 6.71 22.47
C ALA A 27 -4.51 8.18 22.94
N ASP A 28 -3.29 8.66 23.13
CA ASP A 28 -2.96 10.08 23.31
C ASP A 28 -2.54 10.74 22.00
N VAL A 29 -2.25 9.93 20.98
CA VAL A 29 -1.90 10.38 19.62
C VAL A 29 -2.62 9.51 18.60
N VAL A 30 -3.40 10.13 17.71
CA VAL A 30 -4.13 9.45 16.62
C VAL A 30 -3.72 10.04 15.27
N LEU A 31 -2.99 9.27 14.49
CA LEU A 31 -2.48 9.68 13.18
C LEU A 31 -3.12 8.84 12.07
N LEU A 32 -3.69 9.50 11.07
CA LEU A 32 -4.23 8.85 9.88
C LEU A 32 -3.29 9.06 8.69
N ASN A 33 -2.58 8.01 8.28
CA ASN A 33 -1.80 8.03 7.06
C ASN A 33 -2.69 7.74 5.85
N THR A 34 -2.73 8.68 4.92
CA THR A 34 -3.76 8.76 3.88
C THR A 34 -3.18 8.72 2.48
N CYS A 35 -3.92 8.10 1.57
CA CYS A 35 -3.58 7.98 0.16
C CYS A 35 -4.52 8.84 -0.68
N SER A 36 -3.99 9.70 -1.56
CA SER A 36 -4.79 10.48 -2.53
C SER A 36 -4.94 9.81 -3.89
N VAL A 37 -4.48 8.57 -4.04
CA VAL A 37 -4.63 7.84 -5.31
C VAL A 37 -6.07 7.39 -5.53
N ARG A 38 -6.88 7.28 -4.47
CA ARG A 38 -8.29 6.86 -4.52
C ARG A 38 -9.16 7.84 -3.76
N ASP A 39 -10.17 8.39 -4.41
CA ASP A 39 -11.10 9.35 -3.79
C ASP A 39 -11.84 8.76 -2.59
N MET A 40 -12.28 7.50 -2.71
CA MET A 40 -12.85 6.73 -1.61
C MET A 40 -11.94 6.66 -0.37
N ALA A 41 -10.62 6.67 -0.53
CA ALA A 41 -9.70 6.66 0.59
C ALA A 41 -9.67 8.00 1.30
N ASP A 42 -9.69 9.10 0.53
CA ASP A 42 -9.79 10.46 1.04
C ASP A 42 -11.09 10.66 1.83
N GLN A 43 -12.24 10.26 1.25
CA GLN A 43 -13.55 10.39 1.89
C GLN A 43 -13.64 9.58 3.18
N LYS A 44 -13.13 8.33 3.17
CA LYS A 44 -13.08 7.50 4.39
C LYS A 44 -12.19 8.09 5.48
N ALA A 45 -11.05 8.67 5.12
CA ALA A 45 -10.15 9.30 6.08
C ALA A 45 -10.78 10.56 6.69
N LEU A 46 -11.41 11.41 5.87
CA LEU A 46 -12.13 12.60 6.35
C LEU A 46 -13.31 12.19 7.23
N GLY A 47 -14.11 11.21 6.84
CA GLY A 47 -15.22 10.70 7.64
C GLY A 47 -14.75 10.10 8.98
N LYS A 48 -13.68 9.30 8.99
CA LYS A 48 -13.10 8.75 10.23
C LYS A 48 -12.61 9.85 11.15
N MET A 49 -11.86 10.84 10.62
CA MET A 49 -11.38 11.96 11.41
C MET A 49 -12.54 12.82 11.94
N GLY A 50 -13.59 13.03 11.15
CA GLY A 50 -14.80 13.71 11.58
C GLY A 50 -15.49 13.03 12.76
N MET A 51 -15.57 11.70 12.77
CA MET A 51 -16.10 10.91 13.90
C MET A 51 -15.23 11.07 15.16
N LEU A 52 -13.93 11.20 15.01
CA LEU A 52 -13.00 11.43 16.12
C LEU A 52 -13.14 12.81 16.77
N GLY A 53 -13.86 13.75 16.14
CA GLY A 53 -14.18 15.05 16.70
C GLY A 53 -14.95 15.01 18.04
N ARG A 54 -15.70 13.90 18.31
CA ARG A 54 -16.31 13.68 19.64
C ARG A 54 -15.22 13.36 20.68
N LEU A 55 -14.33 12.43 20.35
CA LEU A 55 -13.20 12.07 21.21
C LEU A 55 -12.31 13.28 21.54
N ALA A 56 -12.08 14.16 20.55
CA ALA A 56 -11.33 15.39 20.74
C ALA A 56 -11.97 16.36 21.74
N LYS A 57 -13.31 16.38 21.85
CA LYS A 57 -14.03 17.19 22.87
C LYS A 57 -13.97 16.56 24.25
N GLU A 58 -14.02 15.24 24.35
CA GLU A 58 -13.96 14.49 25.59
C GLU A 58 -12.54 14.42 26.16
N ARG A 59 -11.54 14.36 25.27
CA ARG A 59 -10.10 14.25 25.59
C ARG A 59 -9.29 15.31 24.83
N PRO A 60 -9.30 16.56 25.25
CA PRO A 60 -8.68 17.69 24.53
C PRO A 60 -7.14 17.62 24.48
N HIS A 61 -6.51 16.80 25.31
CA HIS A 61 -5.07 16.55 25.31
C HIS A 61 -4.61 15.63 24.17
N VAL A 62 -5.51 14.85 23.56
CA VAL A 62 -5.17 13.95 22.45
C VAL A 62 -4.77 14.73 21.20
N VAL A 63 -3.67 14.31 20.57
CA VAL A 63 -3.17 14.90 19.33
C VAL A 63 -3.77 14.12 18.13
N PHE A 64 -4.42 14.84 17.21
CA PHE A 64 -4.98 14.29 15.98
C PHE A 64 -4.21 14.78 14.77
N GLY A 65 -3.83 13.87 13.85
CA GLY A 65 -3.07 14.25 12.66
C GLY A 65 -3.39 13.50 11.40
N PHE A 66 -3.19 14.18 10.26
CA PHE A 66 -3.14 13.58 8.93
C PHE A 66 -1.71 13.50 8.41
N LEU A 67 -1.38 12.37 7.85
CA LEU A 67 -0.10 12.10 7.21
C LEU A 67 -0.29 11.67 5.75
N GLY A 68 0.73 11.81 4.93
CA GLY A 68 0.79 11.19 3.61
C GLY A 68 0.29 12.06 2.45
N CYS A 69 -0.13 11.41 1.36
CA CYS A 69 -0.43 12.10 0.10
C CYS A 69 -1.61 13.08 0.20
N MET A 70 -2.65 12.76 0.97
CA MET A 70 -3.77 13.69 1.18
C MET A 70 -3.35 14.90 2.00
N ALA A 71 -2.53 14.69 3.04
CA ALA A 71 -1.94 15.78 3.82
C ALA A 71 -1.10 16.69 2.92
N GLN A 72 -0.27 16.11 2.05
CA GLN A 72 0.53 16.85 1.06
C GLN A 72 -0.34 17.66 0.10
N ALA A 73 -1.40 17.06 -0.47
CA ALA A 73 -2.24 17.68 -1.48
C ALA A 73 -3.19 18.76 -0.93
N ARG A 74 -3.69 18.57 0.29
CA ARG A 74 -4.72 19.45 0.87
C ARG A 74 -4.17 20.45 1.90
N GLY A 75 -3.04 20.14 2.54
CA GLY A 75 -2.35 21.01 3.47
C GLY A 75 -3.26 21.63 4.51
N ALA A 76 -3.11 22.92 4.77
CA ALA A 76 -3.89 23.67 5.75
C ALA A 76 -5.41 23.68 5.52
N SER A 77 -5.90 23.31 4.30
CA SER A 77 -7.35 23.23 4.05
C SER A 77 -8.05 22.14 4.87
N LEU A 78 -7.31 21.12 5.34
CA LEU A 78 -7.84 20.08 6.23
C LEU A 78 -8.24 20.65 7.59
N LEU A 79 -7.51 21.64 8.10
CA LEU A 79 -7.77 22.28 9.38
C LEU A 79 -9.07 23.10 9.37
N LYS A 80 -9.41 23.70 8.21
CA LYS A 80 -10.63 24.51 8.06
C LYS A 80 -11.91 23.69 8.31
N ASN A 81 -11.92 22.45 7.84
CA ASN A 81 -13.09 21.58 7.92
C ASN A 81 -13.10 20.71 9.19
N LEU A 82 -11.94 20.50 9.80
CA LEU A 82 -11.72 19.62 10.94
C LEU A 82 -10.86 20.34 12.01
N PRO A 83 -11.45 21.27 12.77
CA PRO A 83 -10.71 22.17 13.67
C PRO A 83 -10.03 21.47 14.86
N HIS A 84 -10.32 20.21 15.10
CA HIS A 84 -9.67 19.37 16.11
C HIS A 84 -8.40 18.66 15.61
N VAL A 85 -8.05 18.83 14.34
CA VAL A 85 -6.80 18.30 13.78
C VAL A 85 -5.65 19.24 14.15
N ASP A 86 -4.62 18.68 14.76
CA ASP A 86 -3.46 19.42 15.25
C ASP A 86 -2.26 19.34 14.30
N LEU A 87 -2.18 18.24 13.50
CA LEU A 87 -0.99 17.92 12.72
C LEU A 87 -1.36 17.54 11.28
N VAL A 88 -0.68 18.16 10.31
CA VAL A 88 -0.77 17.81 8.89
C VAL A 88 0.65 17.70 8.33
N VAL A 89 1.09 16.47 8.00
CA VAL A 89 2.45 16.22 7.54
C VAL A 89 2.47 15.55 6.17
N GLY A 90 3.18 16.17 5.26
CA GLY A 90 3.38 15.70 3.89
C GLY A 90 4.29 14.47 3.80
N THR A 91 4.32 13.88 2.59
CA THR A 91 5.01 12.59 2.33
C THR A 91 6.52 12.65 2.48
N GLN A 92 7.12 13.84 2.44
CA GLN A 92 8.57 14.02 2.53
C GLN A 92 9.04 14.28 3.97
N LYS A 93 8.12 14.50 4.91
CA LYS A 93 8.39 14.95 6.28
C LYS A 93 8.10 13.90 7.36
N PHE A 94 7.94 12.63 7.00
CA PHE A 94 7.65 11.57 7.98
C PHE A 94 8.70 11.45 9.10
N HIS A 95 9.95 11.79 8.81
CA HIS A 95 11.04 11.79 9.79
C HIS A 95 10.85 12.84 10.90
N ARG A 96 10.05 13.90 10.66
CA ARG A 96 9.76 14.97 11.62
C ARG A 96 8.49 14.76 12.44
N VAL A 97 7.69 13.74 12.11
CA VAL A 97 6.40 13.50 12.77
C VAL A 97 6.55 13.37 14.29
N ALA A 98 7.57 12.64 14.74
CA ALA A 98 7.77 12.43 16.18
C ALA A 98 8.15 13.73 16.91
N ASP A 99 8.95 14.63 16.28
CA ASP A 99 9.28 15.94 16.83
C ASP A 99 8.02 16.80 16.99
N HIS A 100 7.19 16.84 15.94
CA HIS A 100 5.94 17.58 15.94
C HIS A 100 4.93 17.05 16.98
N VAL A 101 4.87 15.72 17.15
CA VAL A 101 4.00 15.09 18.15
C VAL A 101 4.43 15.49 19.56
N GLU A 102 5.73 15.44 19.89
CA GLU A 102 6.24 15.85 21.19
C GLU A 102 5.95 17.33 21.48
N GLU A 103 6.15 18.20 20.49
CA GLU A 103 5.83 19.62 20.61
C GLU A 103 4.34 19.86 20.92
N LEU A 104 3.45 19.14 20.21
CA LEU A 104 2.00 19.28 20.39
C LEU A 104 1.51 18.69 21.72
N VAL A 105 2.06 17.55 22.14
CA VAL A 105 1.76 16.93 23.44
C VAL A 105 2.18 17.87 24.58
N ALA A 106 3.38 18.44 24.51
CA ALA A 106 3.85 19.39 25.51
C ALA A 106 2.96 20.65 25.59
N LYS A 107 2.57 21.22 24.44
CA LYS A 107 1.66 22.37 24.36
C LYS A 107 0.28 22.07 24.94
N LYS A 108 -0.28 20.88 24.68
CA LYS A 108 -1.59 20.49 25.22
C LYS A 108 -1.54 20.18 26.72
N ALA A 109 -0.43 19.63 27.24
CA ALA A 109 -0.22 19.39 28.66
C ALA A 109 -0.13 20.71 29.45
N GLY A 110 0.54 21.74 28.94
CA GLY A 110 0.59 23.06 29.51
C GLY A 110 -0.79 23.75 29.64
N ARG A 111 -1.67 23.54 28.63
CA ARG A 111 -3.04 24.07 28.68
C ARG A 111 -3.93 23.45 29.76
N THR A 112 -3.74 22.18 30.07
CA THR A 112 -4.53 21.52 31.16
C THR A 112 -4.18 22.05 32.53
N SER A 113 -2.96 22.56 32.72
CA SER A 113 -2.55 23.19 34.00
C SER A 113 -3.04 24.62 34.15
N GLU A 114 -3.20 25.40 33.07
CA GLU A 114 -3.70 26.77 33.10
C GLU A 114 -5.24 26.89 33.20
N ASN A 115 -5.99 25.86 32.77
CA ASN A 115 -7.46 25.84 32.79
C ASN A 115 -8.07 25.14 34.03
N ALA A 116 -7.26 24.76 35.00
CA ALA A 116 -7.76 24.18 36.28
C ALA A 116 -8.45 25.19 37.21
N GLU A 117 -8.39 26.49 36.88
CA GLU A 117 -9.09 27.53 37.65
C GLU A 117 -10.15 28.23 36.79
N ARG A 118 -11.33 27.59 36.63
CA ARG A 118 -12.62 28.27 36.46
C ARG A 118 -13.81 27.31 36.34
N PRO A 119 -14.72 27.28 37.30
CA PRO A 119 -16.07 26.81 37.06
C PRO A 119 -17.03 27.99 36.91
N THR A 120 -17.67 28.16 35.78
CA THR A 120 -18.96 28.86 35.72
C THR A 120 -19.85 28.29 34.62
N PRO A 121 -21.14 28.02 34.90
CA PRO A 121 -22.06 27.46 33.96
C PRO A 121 -22.65 28.56 33.08
N ILE A 122 -22.57 28.40 31.77
CA ILE A 122 -23.26 29.27 30.84
C ILE A 122 -24.37 28.48 30.15
N ASN A 123 -25.56 29.06 30.25
CA ASN A 123 -26.83 28.67 29.71
C ASN A 123 -26.79 28.12 28.26
N ARG A 124 -27.57 27.05 28.06
CA ARG A 124 -27.94 26.54 26.75
C ARG A 124 -28.90 27.53 26.08
N GLU A 125 -28.44 28.26 25.12
CA GLU A 125 -29.27 28.77 24.03
C GLU A 125 -28.79 28.25 22.68
N ARG A 126 -29.74 27.76 21.92
CA ARG A 126 -29.55 27.26 20.55
C ARG A 126 -29.06 28.40 19.66
N ALA A 127 -27.82 28.37 19.25
CA ALA A 127 -27.33 29.21 18.17
C ALA A 127 -27.08 28.32 16.93
N SER A 128 -27.82 28.62 15.88
CA SER A 128 -27.71 28.15 14.51
C SER A 128 -26.27 28.28 14.00
N ASN A 129 -25.90 27.36 13.11
CA ASN A 129 -24.63 27.30 12.35
C ASN A 129 -24.45 28.52 11.42
N ALA A 130 -24.18 29.70 11.96
CA ALA A 130 -23.87 30.88 11.18
C ALA A 130 -22.65 31.56 11.80
N GLN A 131 -21.56 31.57 11.01
CA GLN A 131 -20.42 32.48 11.06
C GLN A 131 -19.73 32.65 12.43
N ARG A 132 -18.83 31.75 12.78
CA ARG A 132 -17.79 32.07 13.77
C ARG A 132 -16.89 33.18 13.20
N PRO A 133 -16.55 34.21 13.93
CA PRO A 133 -15.64 35.26 13.49
C PRO A 133 -14.26 34.66 13.13
N MET A 134 -13.65 35.19 12.08
CA MET A 134 -12.36 34.70 11.54
C MET A 134 -11.22 34.77 12.58
N GLU A 135 -11.29 35.65 13.53
CA GLU A 135 -10.32 35.80 14.64
C GLU A 135 -10.27 34.59 15.60
N LYS A 136 -11.42 33.95 15.85
CA LYS A 136 -11.50 32.77 16.70
C LYS A 136 -10.92 31.51 16.03
N TRP A 137 -10.90 31.49 14.69
CA TRP A 137 -10.25 30.47 13.88
C TRP A 137 -8.72 30.61 13.91
N MET A 138 -8.21 31.84 13.97
CA MET A 138 -6.76 32.07 14.01
C MET A 138 -6.16 31.66 15.38
N ASP A 139 -6.91 31.72 16.47
CA ASP A 139 -6.44 31.25 17.77
C ASP A 139 -6.43 29.72 17.89
N ASP A 140 -7.39 29.04 17.28
CA ASP A 140 -7.39 27.56 17.19
C ASP A 140 -6.28 27.05 16.27
N LEU A 141 -5.92 27.78 15.19
CA LEU A 141 -4.84 27.45 14.27
C LEU A 141 -3.43 27.69 14.82
N ARG A 142 -3.28 28.48 15.89
CA ARG A 142 -1.95 28.78 16.50
C ARG A 142 -1.21 27.56 17.04
N PHE A 143 -1.90 26.44 17.23
CA PHE A 143 -1.32 25.21 17.77
C PHE A 143 -1.25 24.06 16.75
N SER A 144 -1.74 24.30 15.54
CA SER A 144 -1.67 23.28 14.49
C SER A 144 -0.36 23.41 13.72
N ILE A 145 0.25 22.26 13.44
CA ILE A 145 1.48 22.18 12.63
C ILE A 145 1.12 21.65 11.25
N VAL A 146 1.50 22.40 10.22
CA VAL A 146 1.38 22.01 8.80
C VAL A 146 2.78 21.96 8.20
N ASP A 147 3.31 20.77 7.95
CA ASP A 147 4.64 20.55 7.39
C ASP A 147 4.53 19.75 6.06
N ILE A 148 4.37 20.49 4.98
CA ILE A 148 4.16 19.96 3.61
C ILE A 148 5.18 20.49 2.59
N GLU A 149 6.17 21.25 3.03
CA GLU A 149 7.20 21.80 2.14
C GLU A 149 8.04 20.71 1.52
N GLU A 150 8.48 20.92 0.28
CA GLU A 150 9.39 19.99 -0.38
C GLU A 150 10.77 20.07 0.28
N GLU A 151 11.34 18.94 0.63
CA GLU A 151 12.68 18.82 1.18
C GLU A 151 13.49 17.79 0.42
N ALA A 152 14.67 18.17 -0.02
CA ALA A 152 15.66 17.25 -0.53
C ALA A 152 16.28 16.48 0.65
N GLY A 153 15.61 15.41 1.09
CA GLY A 153 16.04 14.63 2.24
C GLY A 153 16.26 13.16 1.92
N SER A 154 17.20 12.55 2.64
CA SER A 154 17.44 11.12 2.60
C SER A 154 16.25 10.33 3.13
N GLN A 155 15.93 9.22 2.50
CA GLN A 155 14.95 8.27 3.06
C GLN A 155 15.58 7.63 4.31
N SER A 156 14.98 7.81 5.47
CA SER A 156 15.47 7.18 6.69
C SER A 156 15.33 5.66 6.63
N THR A 157 16.42 4.95 6.89
CA THR A 157 16.40 3.49 7.05
C THR A 157 15.69 3.15 8.35
N ILE A 158 14.71 2.26 8.33
CA ILE A 158 14.10 1.77 9.58
C ILE A 158 15.07 0.81 10.24
N ARG A 159 15.51 1.13 11.45
CA ARG A 159 16.47 0.33 12.23
C ARG A 159 15.88 -0.29 13.50
N ASN A 160 14.57 -0.38 13.66
CA ASN A 160 14.02 -0.92 14.89
C ASN A 160 13.67 -2.40 14.77
N GLN A 161 14.37 -3.18 15.55
CA GLN A 161 14.24 -4.63 15.66
C GLN A 161 12.90 -5.07 16.27
N GLN A 162 12.34 -4.32 17.23
CA GLN A 162 11.16 -4.73 18.00
C GLN A 162 9.85 -4.76 17.19
N LEU A 163 9.68 -3.85 16.21
CA LEU A 163 8.46 -3.82 15.39
C LEU A 163 8.44 -4.90 14.29
N ARG A 164 9.57 -5.57 14.04
CA ARG A 164 9.75 -6.54 12.96
C ARG A 164 10.04 -7.96 13.43
N ALA A 165 10.26 -8.17 14.72
CA ALA A 165 10.70 -9.45 15.29
C ALA A 165 9.73 -10.64 15.08
N SER A 166 8.53 -10.43 14.51
CA SER A 166 7.56 -11.48 14.23
C SER A 166 7.02 -11.45 12.79
N GLN A 167 7.67 -10.71 11.88
CA GLN A 167 7.18 -10.56 10.50
C GLN A 167 7.91 -11.51 9.55
N ALA A 168 7.16 -12.35 8.84
CA ALA A 168 7.68 -13.20 7.77
C ALA A 168 8.04 -12.40 6.50
N THR A 169 7.37 -11.26 6.29
CA THR A 169 7.50 -10.43 5.08
C THR A 169 7.78 -8.98 5.43
N ALA A 170 8.54 -8.26 4.61
CA ALA A 170 8.82 -6.84 4.79
C ALA A 170 8.77 -6.04 3.48
N PHE A 171 8.42 -4.77 3.61
CA PHE A 171 8.49 -3.80 2.52
C PHE A 171 9.75 -2.96 2.61
N VAL A 172 10.49 -2.86 1.51
CA VAL A 172 11.71 -2.02 1.42
C VAL A 172 11.51 -0.97 0.33
N SER A 173 11.50 0.29 0.73
CA SER A 173 11.42 1.42 -0.19
C SER A 173 12.76 1.63 -0.86
N ILE A 174 12.83 1.53 -2.19
CA ILE A 174 14.07 1.68 -2.96
C ILE A 174 14.17 3.04 -3.63
N MET A 175 13.04 3.65 -3.93
CA MET A 175 12.93 4.97 -4.54
C MET A 175 11.64 5.67 -4.12
N GLN A 176 11.62 6.97 -4.29
CA GLN A 176 10.47 7.83 -4.05
C GLN A 176 10.33 8.87 -5.17
N GLY A 177 9.10 9.33 -5.42
CA GLY A 177 8.80 10.32 -6.45
C GLY A 177 8.66 9.70 -7.84
N CYS A 178 8.21 10.50 -8.80
CA CYS A 178 7.93 10.04 -10.16
C CYS A 178 8.04 11.19 -11.15
N ASN A 179 8.88 11.03 -12.18
CA ASN A 179 9.04 11.98 -13.28
C ASN A 179 8.17 11.63 -14.50
N MET A 180 7.23 10.69 -14.36
CA MET A 180 6.26 10.42 -15.42
C MET A 180 5.10 11.42 -15.33
N HIS A 181 4.63 11.89 -16.49
CA HIS A 181 3.55 12.87 -16.61
C HIS A 181 2.23 12.23 -17.04
N CYS A 182 1.84 11.12 -16.37
CA CYS A 182 0.53 10.52 -16.62
C CYS A 182 -0.57 11.51 -16.26
N THR A 183 -1.48 11.79 -17.21
CA THR A 183 -2.45 12.90 -17.10
C THR A 183 -3.42 12.79 -15.92
N PHE A 184 -3.63 11.59 -15.37
CA PHE A 184 -4.53 11.32 -14.24
C PHE A 184 -3.84 11.25 -12.88
N CYS A 185 -2.49 11.34 -12.85
CA CYS A 185 -1.72 10.98 -11.68
C CYS A 185 -1.23 12.18 -10.88
N ILE A 186 -1.54 12.20 -9.60
CA ILE A 186 -1.13 13.26 -8.66
C ILE A 186 0.24 12.98 -7.99
N VAL A 187 0.85 11.82 -8.27
CA VAL A 187 2.10 11.41 -7.59
C VAL A 187 3.25 12.41 -7.76
N PRO A 188 3.51 13.01 -8.94
CA PRO A 188 4.58 14.02 -9.07
C PRO A 188 4.40 15.19 -8.09
N GLN A 189 3.17 15.63 -7.88
CA GLN A 189 2.86 16.75 -6.97
C GLN A 189 2.95 16.35 -5.49
N THR A 190 2.61 15.09 -5.16
CA THR A 190 2.53 14.66 -3.76
C THR A 190 3.80 13.98 -3.25
N ARG A 191 4.64 13.42 -4.12
CA ARG A 191 5.88 12.72 -3.75
C ARG A 191 7.14 13.31 -4.38
N GLY A 192 6.98 14.34 -5.23
CA GLY A 192 8.07 15.06 -5.87
C GLY A 192 8.78 14.26 -6.97
N ALA A 193 9.97 14.75 -7.36
CA ALA A 193 10.82 14.12 -8.36
C ALA A 193 11.37 12.76 -7.91
N GLU A 194 11.76 11.93 -8.89
CA GLU A 194 12.40 10.64 -8.64
C GLU A 194 13.70 10.82 -7.85
N ARG A 195 13.85 10.02 -6.80
CA ARG A 195 15.06 9.90 -5.98
C ARG A 195 15.23 8.44 -5.58
N SER A 196 16.39 7.89 -5.78
CA SER A 196 16.71 6.50 -5.49
C SER A 196 17.68 6.39 -4.33
N ARG A 197 17.53 5.38 -3.52
CA ARG A 197 18.50 5.02 -2.48
C ARG A 197 19.66 4.24 -3.13
N SER A 198 20.83 4.28 -2.54
CA SER A 198 21.94 3.46 -3.01
C SER A 198 21.67 1.96 -2.85
N ILE A 199 22.28 1.14 -3.72
CA ILE A 199 22.19 -0.32 -3.64
C ILE A 199 22.68 -0.81 -2.28
N ASP A 200 23.79 -0.27 -1.79
CA ASP A 200 24.41 -0.68 -0.52
C ASP A 200 23.50 -0.44 0.68
N GLU A 201 22.81 0.71 0.74
CA GLU A 201 21.84 1.00 1.79
C GLU A 201 20.64 0.04 1.77
N ILE A 202 20.15 -0.29 0.57
CA ILE A 202 19.03 -1.21 0.41
C ILE A 202 19.44 -2.62 0.82
N VAL A 203 20.59 -3.09 0.37
CA VAL A 203 21.12 -4.42 0.71
C VAL A 203 21.42 -4.53 2.20
N ALA A 204 21.96 -3.48 2.83
CA ALA A 204 22.18 -3.45 4.27
C ALA A 204 20.86 -3.57 5.05
N GLU A 205 19.80 -2.85 4.62
CA GLU A 205 18.46 -2.97 5.21
C GLU A 205 17.88 -4.36 5.03
N VAL A 206 18.05 -4.97 3.84
CA VAL A 206 17.54 -6.33 3.59
C VAL A 206 18.27 -7.36 4.45
N ARG A 207 19.59 -7.25 4.63
CA ARG A 207 20.36 -8.12 5.53
C ARG A 207 19.90 -7.99 6.98
N ASP A 208 19.68 -6.77 7.44
CA ASP A 208 19.16 -6.52 8.79
C ASP A 208 17.77 -7.17 8.98
N LEU A 209 16.86 -7.02 8.03
CA LEU A 209 15.55 -7.64 8.04
C LEU A 209 15.61 -9.17 8.10
N VAL A 210 16.45 -9.77 7.28
CA VAL A 210 16.64 -11.22 7.20
C VAL A 210 17.26 -11.75 8.52
N SER A 211 18.21 -11.04 9.13
CA SER A 211 18.77 -11.42 10.43
C SER A 211 17.74 -11.45 11.56
N HIS A 212 16.61 -10.74 11.39
CA HIS A 212 15.45 -10.73 12.30
C HIS A 212 14.31 -11.66 11.88
N GLY A 213 14.56 -12.58 10.94
CA GLY A 213 13.63 -13.64 10.56
C GLY A 213 12.72 -13.34 9.37
N VAL A 214 12.88 -12.20 8.69
CA VAL A 214 12.14 -11.90 7.46
C VAL A 214 12.60 -12.85 6.34
N LYS A 215 11.65 -13.51 5.68
CA LYS A 215 11.89 -14.46 4.60
C LYS A 215 11.55 -13.93 3.22
N GLU A 216 10.63 -12.98 3.13
CA GLU A 216 10.22 -12.35 1.87
C GLU A 216 10.35 -10.84 1.96
N VAL A 217 11.02 -10.23 0.97
CA VAL A 217 11.11 -8.77 0.81
C VAL A 217 10.38 -8.33 -0.46
N THR A 218 9.57 -7.29 -0.33
CA THR A 218 8.94 -6.62 -1.48
C THR A 218 9.55 -5.22 -1.66
N LEU A 219 10.22 -5.00 -2.79
CA LEU A 219 10.77 -3.70 -3.17
C LEU A 219 9.65 -2.75 -3.60
N LEU A 220 9.62 -1.55 -3.01
CA LEU A 220 8.62 -0.52 -3.25
C LEU A 220 9.21 0.70 -3.94
N GLY A 221 8.44 1.25 -4.88
CA GLY A 221 8.71 2.53 -5.55
C GLY A 221 7.46 3.00 -6.28
N GLN A 222 7.47 4.19 -6.85
CA GLN A 222 6.40 4.66 -7.73
C GLN A 222 6.53 4.06 -9.13
N ILE A 223 7.77 3.79 -9.57
CA ILE A 223 8.09 3.10 -10.82
C ILE A 223 9.33 2.24 -10.56
N VAL A 224 9.16 1.19 -9.81
CA VAL A 224 10.25 0.40 -9.22
C VAL A 224 11.28 -0.08 -10.25
N ASN A 225 10.86 -0.47 -11.44
CA ASN A 225 11.74 -0.98 -12.51
C ASN A 225 12.45 0.10 -13.35
N LEU A 226 12.26 1.37 -12.97
CA LEU A 226 13.06 2.50 -13.46
C LEU A 226 13.99 3.07 -12.36
N TYR A 227 14.14 2.33 -11.25
CA TYR A 227 15.05 2.69 -10.16
C TYR A 227 16.43 3.07 -10.69
N GLY A 228 16.97 4.18 -10.18
CA GLY A 228 18.33 4.65 -10.44
C GLY A 228 18.62 5.13 -11.86
N ARG A 229 17.60 5.20 -12.75
CA ARG A 229 17.82 5.49 -14.18
C ARG A 229 18.50 6.83 -14.47
N HIS A 230 18.46 7.77 -13.52
CA HIS A 230 19.05 9.10 -13.63
C HIS A 230 20.27 9.29 -12.71
N GLU A 231 20.48 8.37 -11.77
CA GLU A 231 21.45 8.51 -10.68
C GLU A 231 22.59 7.49 -10.78
N PHE A 232 22.33 6.31 -11.37
CA PHE A 232 23.29 5.23 -11.43
C PHE A 232 23.57 4.78 -12.87
N PRO A 233 24.82 4.41 -13.19
CA PRO A 233 25.18 3.92 -14.51
C PRO A 233 24.65 2.50 -14.74
N LYS A 234 24.48 2.15 -16.01
CA LYS A 234 24.38 0.75 -16.41
C LYS A 234 25.73 0.09 -16.31
N VAL A 235 25.76 -1.14 -15.79
CA VAL A 235 26.96 -1.97 -15.73
C VAL A 235 26.66 -3.29 -16.46
N ASP A 236 27.54 -3.73 -17.33
CA ASP A 236 27.39 -4.96 -18.15
C ASP A 236 26.01 -5.08 -18.82
N ASN A 237 25.55 -3.98 -19.40
CA ASN A 237 24.25 -3.86 -20.04
C ASN A 237 23.02 -4.02 -19.11
N LYS A 238 23.24 -4.20 -17.79
CA LYS A 238 22.19 -4.28 -16.78
C LYS A 238 21.75 -2.90 -16.32
N SER A 239 20.46 -2.69 -16.24
CA SER A 239 19.88 -1.47 -15.63
C SER A 239 20.17 -1.43 -14.13
N PRO A 240 20.17 -0.24 -13.49
CA PRO A 240 20.34 -0.13 -12.05
C PRO A 240 19.35 -1.00 -11.24
N PHE A 241 18.14 -1.17 -11.74
CA PHE A 241 17.16 -2.03 -11.10
C PHE A 241 17.55 -3.50 -11.13
N VAL A 242 18.10 -4.00 -12.25
CA VAL A 242 18.59 -5.39 -12.37
C VAL A 242 19.83 -5.58 -11.50
N GLN A 243 20.74 -4.61 -11.43
CA GLN A 243 21.89 -4.64 -10.51
C GLN A 243 21.43 -4.75 -9.05
N LEU A 244 20.40 -3.97 -8.66
CA LEU A 244 19.81 -4.05 -7.33
C LEU A 244 19.18 -5.42 -7.07
N LEU A 245 18.39 -5.96 -8.03
CA LEU A 245 17.79 -7.29 -7.89
C LEU A 245 18.84 -8.37 -7.67
N GLU A 246 19.96 -8.31 -8.42
CA GLU A 246 21.07 -9.23 -8.31
C GLU A 246 21.71 -9.13 -6.90
N SER A 247 22.01 -7.92 -6.43
CA SER A 247 22.62 -7.70 -5.12
C SER A 247 21.72 -8.14 -3.96
N VAL A 248 20.40 -7.94 -4.07
CA VAL A 248 19.43 -8.40 -3.06
C VAL A 248 19.24 -9.91 -3.14
N HIS A 249 19.27 -10.49 -4.36
CA HIS A 249 19.17 -11.93 -4.57
C HIS A 249 20.30 -12.70 -3.85
N GLU A 250 21.52 -12.13 -3.77
CA GLU A 250 22.67 -12.73 -3.08
C GLU A 250 22.57 -12.71 -1.54
N VAL A 251 21.58 -12.01 -0.96
CA VAL A 251 21.42 -11.97 0.51
C VAL A 251 21.05 -13.36 1.04
N GLU A 252 21.94 -13.95 1.84
CA GLU A 252 21.72 -15.24 2.47
C GLU A 252 20.56 -15.20 3.46
N GLY A 253 19.74 -16.26 3.50
CA GLY A 253 18.55 -16.35 4.36
C GLY A 253 17.30 -15.66 3.79
N LEU A 254 17.41 -14.83 2.74
CA LEU A 254 16.26 -14.36 1.97
C LEU A 254 15.73 -15.50 1.09
N GLU A 255 14.44 -15.84 1.23
CA GLU A 255 13.80 -16.92 0.46
C GLU A 255 13.06 -16.39 -0.76
N ARG A 256 12.43 -15.21 -0.66
CA ARG A 256 11.62 -14.63 -1.71
C ARG A 256 11.87 -13.13 -1.87
N LEU A 257 11.94 -12.72 -3.11
CA LEU A 257 12.05 -11.33 -3.53
C LEU A 257 10.87 -10.97 -4.42
N ARG A 258 10.22 -9.84 -4.14
CA ARG A 258 9.15 -9.26 -4.97
C ARG A 258 9.41 -7.80 -5.24
N PHE A 259 8.75 -7.29 -6.25
CA PHE A 259 8.64 -5.85 -6.49
C PHE A 259 7.21 -5.48 -6.90
N THR A 260 6.82 -4.25 -6.69
CA THR A 260 5.49 -3.75 -7.06
C THR A 260 5.58 -2.39 -7.72
N SER A 261 4.51 -1.99 -8.42
CA SER A 261 4.42 -0.73 -9.17
C SER A 261 5.47 -0.57 -10.29
N PRO A 262 5.77 -1.60 -11.08
CA PRO A 262 6.57 -1.40 -12.28
C PRO A 262 5.77 -0.70 -13.37
N HIS A 263 6.48 -0.11 -14.33
CA HIS A 263 5.90 0.47 -15.53
C HIS A 263 6.28 -0.38 -16.76
N PRO A 264 5.37 -0.65 -17.72
CA PRO A 264 5.68 -1.47 -18.89
C PRO A 264 6.94 -1.05 -19.65
N ILE A 265 7.20 0.27 -19.76
CA ILE A 265 8.39 0.79 -20.45
C ILE A 265 9.74 0.38 -19.83
N GLY A 266 9.74 0.06 -18.55
CA GLY A 266 10.95 -0.37 -17.82
C GLY A 266 11.23 -1.86 -17.92
N PHE A 267 10.35 -2.66 -18.57
CA PHE A 267 10.61 -4.07 -18.84
C PHE A 267 11.44 -4.22 -20.11
N ARG A 268 12.73 -4.06 -19.95
CA ARG A 268 13.71 -4.33 -21.00
C ARG A 268 14.17 -5.78 -20.94
N ASP A 269 15.00 -6.19 -21.90
CA ASP A 269 15.47 -7.57 -22.02
C ASP A 269 16.22 -8.03 -20.77
N ASP A 270 17.02 -7.15 -20.17
CA ASP A 270 17.77 -7.43 -18.95
C ASP A 270 16.87 -7.80 -17.75
N LEU A 271 15.70 -7.14 -17.61
CA LEU A 271 14.74 -7.48 -16.55
C LEU A 271 13.97 -8.77 -16.86
N VAL A 272 13.62 -9.02 -18.13
CA VAL A 272 12.99 -10.27 -18.53
C VAL A 272 13.94 -11.45 -18.31
N ASP A 273 15.22 -11.28 -18.60
CA ASP A 273 16.26 -12.27 -18.30
C ASP A 273 16.42 -12.48 -16.79
N ALA A 274 16.40 -11.43 -15.98
CA ALA A 274 16.46 -11.53 -14.53
C ALA A 274 15.30 -12.37 -13.97
N ILE A 275 14.07 -12.18 -14.51
CA ILE A 275 12.90 -13.00 -14.15
C ILE A 275 13.16 -14.49 -14.40
N SER A 276 13.85 -14.85 -15.47
CA SER A 276 14.16 -16.25 -15.77
C SER A 276 15.26 -16.82 -14.86
N ARG A 277 16.27 -16.02 -14.50
CA ARG A 277 17.51 -16.47 -13.85
C ARG A 277 17.50 -16.43 -12.32
N PHE A 278 16.73 -15.55 -11.69
CA PHE A 278 16.79 -15.36 -10.25
C PHE A 278 15.74 -16.22 -9.51
N PRO A 279 16.15 -17.35 -8.90
CA PRO A 279 15.21 -18.26 -8.26
C PRO A 279 14.48 -17.66 -7.04
N LYS A 280 15.07 -16.69 -6.31
CA LYS A 280 14.37 -16.01 -5.21
C LYS A 280 13.32 -15.03 -5.70
N LEU A 281 13.41 -14.56 -6.96
CA LEU A 281 12.39 -13.69 -7.52
C LEU A 281 11.08 -14.48 -7.71
N ALA A 282 10.03 -14.06 -7.02
CA ALA A 282 8.76 -14.76 -6.99
C ALA A 282 8.04 -14.70 -8.35
N GLU A 283 7.30 -15.75 -8.68
CA GLU A 283 6.57 -15.89 -9.94
C GLU A 283 5.31 -15.02 -9.97
N HIS A 284 5.48 -13.72 -9.78
CA HIS A 284 4.39 -12.75 -9.83
C HIS A 284 4.89 -11.38 -10.31
N VAL A 285 4.24 -10.85 -11.31
CA VAL A 285 4.45 -9.48 -11.81
C VAL A 285 3.13 -8.72 -11.77
N HIS A 286 3.11 -7.60 -11.07
CA HIS A 286 2.03 -6.63 -11.18
C HIS A 286 2.37 -5.64 -12.30
N LEU A 287 1.69 -5.70 -13.43
CA LEU A 287 1.98 -4.92 -14.64
C LEU A 287 0.77 -4.06 -15.02
N PRO A 288 0.74 -2.75 -14.63
CA PRO A 288 -0.41 -1.87 -14.91
C PRO A 288 -0.64 -1.64 -16.40
N LEU A 289 -1.80 -2.10 -16.92
CA LEU A 289 -2.24 -1.90 -18.30
C LEU A 289 -2.84 -0.50 -18.51
N GLN A 290 -3.66 -0.06 -17.57
CA GLN A 290 -4.47 1.14 -17.53
C GLN A 290 -5.65 1.13 -18.53
N SER A 291 -5.42 0.90 -19.84
CA SER A 291 -6.43 0.77 -20.88
C SER A 291 -5.94 -0.15 -22.01
N GLY A 292 -6.86 -0.81 -22.69
CA GLY A 292 -6.58 -1.58 -23.91
C GLY A 292 -6.72 -0.77 -25.20
N SER A 293 -7.20 0.48 -25.12
CA SER A 293 -7.30 1.38 -26.27
C SER A 293 -6.05 2.24 -26.42
N ASN A 294 -5.44 2.22 -27.59
CA ASN A 294 -4.28 3.06 -27.90
C ASN A 294 -4.62 4.57 -27.87
N LYS A 295 -5.84 4.93 -28.21
CA LYS A 295 -6.33 6.31 -28.08
C LYS A 295 -6.33 6.76 -26.62
N ILE A 296 -6.88 5.94 -25.73
CA ILE A 296 -6.95 6.25 -24.30
C ILE A 296 -5.56 6.19 -23.64
N LEU A 297 -4.72 5.20 -23.98
CA LEU A 297 -3.33 5.16 -23.52
C LEU A 297 -2.57 6.45 -23.90
N LYS A 298 -2.76 6.95 -25.12
CA LYS A 298 -2.17 8.22 -25.54
C LYS A 298 -2.71 9.40 -24.74
N ALA A 299 -4.02 9.46 -24.49
CA ALA A 299 -4.65 10.51 -23.69
C ALA A 299 -4.21 10.44 -22.22
N MET A 300 -3.96 9.25 -21.67
CA MET A 300 -3.37 9.01 -20.36
C MET A 300 -1.86 9.32 -20.29
N HIS A 301 -1.25 9.72 -21.42
CA HIS A 301 0.19 9.95 -21.54
C HIS A 301 1.03 8.67 -21.25
N ARG A 302 0.49 7.52 -21.68
CA ARG A 302 1.23 6.25 -21.64
C ARG A 302 2.04 6.07 -22.93
N THR A 303 3.29 5.68 -22.81
CA THR A 303 4.27 5.62 -23.91
C THR A 303 4.38 4.25 -24.56
N TYR A 304 3.40 3.38 -24.32
CA TYR A 304 3.27 2.05 -24.94
C TYR A 304 1.88 1.89 -25.58
N THR A 305 1.76 0.90 -26.45
CA THR A 305 0.49 0.50 -27.08
C THR A 305 -0.01 -0.82 -26.50
N ALA A 306 -1.28 -1.14 -26.76
CA ALA A 306 -1.91 -2.40 -26.36
C ALA A 306 -1.16 -3.62 -26.92
N GLU A 307 -0.68 -3.54 -28.16
CA GLU A 307 0.06 -4.61 -28.83
C GLU A 307 1.43 -4.84 -28.16
N LYS A 308 2.17 -3.75 -27.88
CA LYS A 308 3.45 -3.82 -27.15
C LYS A 308 3.28 -4.38 -25.75
N TYR A 309 2.17 -4.03 -25.09
CA TYR A 309 1.85 -4.58 -23.78
C TYR A 309 1.58 -6.08 -23.86
N LEU A 310 0.80 -6.53 -24.83
CA LEU A 310 0.53 -7.95 -25.06
C LEU A 310 1.81 -8.74 -25.34
N ASP A 311 2.67 -8.23 -26.25
CA ASP A 311 3.98 -8.85 -26.53
C ASP A 311 4.84 -8.95 -25.24
N LEU A 312 4.85 -7.91 -24.41
CA LEU A 312 5.57 -7.95 -23.14
C LEU A 312 5.03 -9.03 -22.20
N VAL A 313 3.71 -9.16 -22.07
CA VAL A 313 3.07 -10.22 -21.27
C VAL A 313 3.51 -11.62 -21.77
N GLU A 314 3.53 -11.83 -23.09
CA GLU A 314 3.96 -13.09 -23.68
C GLU A 314 5.45 -13.37 -23.45
N ARG A 315 6.31 -12.34 -23.52
CA ARG A 315 7.75 -12.45 -23.20
C ARG A 315 7.98 -12.83 -21.74
N ILE A 316 7.28 -12.20 -20.82
CA ILE A 316 7.37 -12.52 -19.39
C ILE A 316 6.90 -13.96 -19.12
N ARG A 317 5.81 -14.40 -19.73
CA ARG A 317 5.32 -15.78 -19.59
C ARG A 317 6.27 -16.81 -20.19
N ARG A 318 6.96 -16.48 -21.30
CA ARG A 318 8.00 -17.34 -21.87
C ARG A 318 9.26 -17.41 -21.00
N ALA A 319 9.63 -16.30 -20.36
CA ALA A 319 10.79 -16.25 -19.47
C ALA A 319 10.60 -17.12 -18.21
N ARG A 320 9.38 -17.18 -17.67
CA ARG A 320 9.08 -18.06 -16.52
C ARG A 320 7.68 -18.65 -16.65
N SER A 321 7.62 -19.95 -16.86
CA SER A 321 6.35 -20.68 -16.95
C SER A 321 5.55 -20.55 -15.64
N GLY A 322 4.23 -20.38 -15.77
CA GLY A 322 3.32 -20.30 -14.62
C GLY A 322 3.37 -18.97 -13.86
N ILE A 323 4.12 -17.97 -14.36
CA ILE A 323 4.19 -16.65 -13.71
C ILE A 323 2.81 -15.99 -13.71
N ALA A 324 2.39 -15.52 -12.54
CA ALA A 324 1.15 -14.79 -12.36
C ALA A 324 1.31 -13.34 -12.80
N ILE A 325 0.34 -12.84 -13.56
CA ILE A 325 0.31 -11.44 -13.99
C ILE A 325 -0.95 -10.78 -13.46
N THR A 326 -0.76 -9.73 -12.67
CA THR A 326 -1.84 -8.88 -12.18
C THR A 326 -1.71 -7.49 -12.77
N THR A 327 -2.79 -6.71 -12.80
CA THR A 327 -2.81 -5.41 -13.46
C THR A 327 -3.71 -4.40 -12.77
N ASP A 328 -3.54 -3.12 -13.13
CA ASP A 328 -4.49 -2.04 -12.87
C ASP A 328 -5.13 -1.60 -14.19
N ILE A 329 -6.45 -1.37 -14.19
CA ILE A 329 -7.21 -0.85 -15.32
C ILE A 329 -8.10 0.29 -14.83
N ILE A 330 -8.18 1.36 -15.60
CA ILE A 330 -9.05 2.51 -15.35
C ILE A 330 -10.09 2.54 -16.45
N VAL A 331 -11.38 2.50 -16.09
CA VAL A 331 -12.51 2.63 -17.00
C VAL A 331 -13.15 4.01 -16.85
N GLY A 332 -13.77 4.51 -17.93
CA GLY A 332 -14.42 5.81 -17.94
C GLY A 332 -13.47 6.98 -17.88
N PHE A 333 -12.27 6.84 -18.45
CA PHE A 333 -11.35 7.95 -18.64
C PHE A 333 -11.96 8.98 -19.61
N PRO A 334 -11.73 10.31 -19.45
CA PRO A 334 -12.29 11.33 -20.35
C PRO A 334 -12.08 10.99 -21.82
N GLY A 335 -13.15 11.05 -22.60
CA GLY A 335 -13.18 10.72 -24.04
C GLY A 335 -13.14 9.23 -24.38
N GLU A 336 -13.28 8.32 -23.39
CA GLU A 336 -13.40 6.87 -23.63
C GLU A 336 -14.75 6.51 -24.25
N THR A 337 -14.77 6.06 -25.51
CA THR A 337 -15.97 5.56 -26.18
C THR A 337 -16.28 4.11 -25.79
N ASP A 338 -17.46 3.58 -26.20
CA ASP A 338 -17.78 2.16 -26.01
C ASP A 338 -16.85 1.24 -26.79
N ASP A 339 -16.33 1.71 -27.94
CA ASP A 339 -15.34 0.97 -28.70
C ASP A 339 -13.98 0.92 -27.98
N ASP A 340 -13.54 2.03 -27.39
CA ASP A 340 -12.32 2.08 -26.56
C ASP A 340 -12.44 1.14 -25.35
N TYR A 341 -13.62 1.09 -24.72
CA TYR A 341 -13.90 0.17 -23.61
C TYR A 341 -13.88 -1.29 -24.08
N ARG A 342 -14.52 -1.61 -25.21
CA ARG A 342 -14.47 -2.98 -25.78
C ARG A 342 -13.07 -3.46 -26.04
N GLN A 343 -12.20 -2.63 -26.63
CA GLN A 343 -10.78 -2.95 -26.81
C GLN A 343 -10.09 -3.31 -25.47
N THR A 344 -10.39 -2.58 -24.41
CA THR A 344 -9.87 -2.86 -23.06
C THR A 344 -10.36 -4.21 -22.52
N ARG A 345 -11.65 -4.46 -22.66
CA ARG A 345 -12.30 -5.69 -22.23
C ARG A 345 -11.77 -6.92 -22.97
N ASP A 346 -11.68 -6.82 -24.31
CA ASP A 346 -11.21 -7.92 -25.17
C ASP A 346 -9.74 -8.24 -24.89
N LEU A 347 -8.91 -7.22 -24.68
CA LEU A 347 -7.52 -7.41 -24.30
C LEU A 347 -7.38 -8.09 -22.93
N ALA A 348 -8.18 -7.69 -21.95
CA ALA A 348 -8.20 -8.31 -20.62
C ALA A 348 -8.64 -9.78 -20.68
N GLU A 349 -9.66 -10.10 -21.50
CA GLU A 349 -10.12 -11.48 -21.74
C GLU A 349 -9.06 -12.33 -22.46
N LYS A 350 -8.35 -11.75 -23.44
CA LYS A 350 -7.25 -12.39 -24.15
C LYS A 350 -6.06 -12.70 -23.24
N ILE A 351 -5.64 -11.75 -22.40
CA ILE A 351 -4.48 -11.91 -21.52
C ILE A 351 -4.77 -12.91 -20.39
N GLN A 352 -6.01 -12.97 -19.89
CA GLN A 352 -6.38 -13.83 -18.75
C GLN A 352 -5.51 -13.49 -17.52
N PHE A 353 -5.65 -12.30 -16.99
CA PHE A 353 -4.94 -11.89 -15.78
C PHE A 353 -5.28 -12.78 -14.58
N ASP A 354 -4.30 -13.02 -13.71
CA ASP A 354 -4.52 -13.70 -12.44
C ASP A 354 -5.43 -12.90 -11.51
N ASN A 355 -5.32 -11.57 -11.55
CA ASN A 355 -6.22 -10.63 -10.90
C ASN A 355 -6.03 -9.24 -11.52
N ALA A 356 -7.01 -8.35 -11.35
CA ALA A 356 -6.88 -6.95 -11.69
C ALA A 356 -7.60 -6.06 -10.66
N PHE A 357 -7.03 -4.89 -10.44
CA PHE A 357 -7.76 -3.79 -9.80
C PHE A 357 -8.38 -2.94 -10.90
N VAL A 358 -9.71 -2.96 -10.98
CA VAL A 358 -10.47 -2.16 -11.93
C VAL A 358 -10.99 -0.92 -11.21
N PHE A 359 -10.55 0.24 -11.67
CA PHE A 359 -10.91 1.54 -11.11
C PHE A 359 -11.81 2.30 -12.07
N GLN A 360 -12.84 2.93 -11.54
CA GLN A 360 -13.51 4.02 -12.24
C GLN A 360 -12.60 5.24 -12.23
N TYR A 361 -12.48 5.93 -13.36
CA TYR A 361 -11.76 7.20 -13.39
C TYR A 361 -12.41 8.17 -12.40
N SER A 362 -11.59 8.73 -11.54
CA SER A 362 -11.98 9.76 -10.58
C SER A 362 -11.10 10.98 -10.78
N ALA A 363 -11.70 12.11 -11.11
CA ALA A 363 -10.99 13.36 -11.34
C ALA A 363 -10.20 13.76 -10.10
N ARG A 364 -8.91 14.04 -10.28
CA ARG A 364 -8.02 14.54 -9.23
C ARG A 364 -7.76 16.01 -9.48
N ARG A 365 -8.02 16.83 -8.49
CA ARG A 365 -7.70 18.24 -8.55
C ARG A 365 -6.24 18.43 -8.99
N ASP A 366 -6.00 19.42 -9.82
CA ASP A 366 -4.69 19.80 -10.34
C ASP A 366 -4.00 18.72 -11.24
N THR A 367 -4.78 17.77 -11.78
CA THR A 367 -4.30 16.84 -12.81
C THR A 367 -4.85 17.21 -14.19
N PRO A 368 -4.07 17.08 -15.29
CA PRO A 368 -4.56 17.43 -16.63
C PRO A 368 -5.86 16.72 -17.01
N ALA A 369 -6.03 15.45 -16.61
CA ALA A 369 -7.23 14.70 -16.93
C ALA A 369 -8.50 15.24 -16.24
N SER A 370 -8.38 15.98 -15.13
CA SER A 370 -9.54 16.59 -14.47
C SER A 370 -10.13 17.76 -15.25
N GLU A 371 -9.32 18.35 -16.14
CA GLU A 371 -9.69 19.50 -16.98
C GLU A 371 -10.04 19.10 -18.42
N MET A 372 -9.87 17.81 -18.76
CA MET A 372 -10.24 17.32 -20.10
C MET A 372 -11.74 17.44 -20.33
N PRO A 373 -12.18 17.82 -21.54
CA PRO A 373 -13.57 17.73 -21.94
C PRO A 373 -14.01 16.25 -21.98
N ASP A 374 -15.26 15.97 -22.26
CA ASP A 374 -15.82 14.64 -22.46
C ASP A 374 -15.68 13.72 -21.24
N GLN A 375 -15.86 14.29 -20.03
CA GLN A 375 -15.96 13.50 -18.81
C GLN A 375 -17.09 12.48 -18.92
N ILE A 376 -16.83 11.25 -18.54
CA ILE A 376 -17.78 10.15 -18.65
C ILE A 376 -18.75 10.15 -17.46
N ASP A 377 -20.03 9.89 -17.73
CA ASP A 377 -21.07 9.74 -16.71
C ASP A 377 -20.76 8.62 -15.71
N GLU A 378 -21.04 8.87 -14.42
CA GLU A 378 -20.75 7.91 -13.34
C GLU A 378 -21.42 6.54 -13.54
N HIS A 379 -22.70 6.53 -14.08
CA HIS A 379 -23.46 5.29 -14.40
C HIS A 379 -22.79 4.49 -15.51
N VAL A 380 -22.13 5.15 -16.53
CA VAL A 380 -21.35 4.47 -17.57
C VAL A 380 -20.07 3.88 -16.97
N LYS A 381 -19.37 4.63 -16.11
CA LYS A 381 -18.19 4.13 -15.40
C LYS A 381 -18.51 2.92 -14.52
N GLU A 382 -19.62 2.98 -13.80
CA GLU A 382 -20.06 1.89 -12.93
C GLU A 382 -20.37 0.62 -13.75
N HIS A 383 -21.11 0.77 -14.84
CA HIS A 383 -21.44 -0.34 -15.74
C HIS A 383 -20.19 -0.99 -16.33
N ARG A 384 -19.25 -0.19 -16.88
CA ARG A 384 -17.98 -0.67 -17.43
C ARG A 384 -17.11 -1.35 -16.36
N ASN A 385 -17.11 -0.82 -15.13
CA ASN A 385 -16.37 -1.39 -14.02
C ASN A 385 -16.90 -2.77 -13.62
N GLN A 386 -18.22 -2.91 -13.51
CA GLN A 386 -18.87 -4.17 -13.14
C GLN A 386 -18.65 -5.24 -14.22
N ASP A 387 -18.89 -4.92 -15.51
CA ASP A 387 -18.65 -5.86 -16.62
C ASP A 387 -17.19 -6.33 -16.70
N LEU A 388 -16.24 -5.41 -16.56
CA LEU A 388 -14.82 -5.78 -16.59
C LEU A 388 -14.41 -6.62 -15.37
N LEU A 389 -14.96 -6.33 -14.19
CA LEU A 389 -14.75 -7.16 -12.99
C LEU A 389 -15.27 -8.58 -13.19
N GLU A 390 -16.38 -8.78 -13.91
CA GLU A 390 -16.88 -10.12 -14.23
C GLU A 390 -15.90 -10.89 -15.11
N VAL A 391 -15.32 -10.24 -16.14
CA VAL A 391 -14.27 -10.85 -17.01
C VAL A 391 -13.06 -11.29 -16.18
N ILE A 392 -12.56 -10.38 -15.33
CA ILE A 392 -11.41 -10.67 -14.46
C ILE A 392 -11.70 -11.79 -13.46
N ASN A 393 -12.87 -11.74 -12.81
CA ASN A 393 -13.27 -12.75 -11.83
C ASN A 393 -13.42 -14.14 -12.46
N LYS A 394 -13.90 -14.21 -13.71
CA LYS A 394 -13.99 -15.46 -14.47
C LYS A 394 -12.61 -16.05 -14.77
N SER A 395 -11.64 -15.19 -15.15
CA SER A 395 -10.25 -15.60 -15.35
C SER A 395 -9.61 -16.09 -14.05
N ASN A 396 -9.71 -15.29 -12.98
CA ASN A 396 -9.17 -15.62 -11.67
C ASN A 396 -9.72 -16.96 -11.15
N ARG A 397 -11.05 -17.18 -11.23
CA ARG A 397 -11.69 -18.42 -10.82
C ARG A 397 -11.11 -19.63 -11.55
N ARG A 398 -10.99 -19.57 -12.88
CA ARG A 398 -10.40 -20.65 -13.68
C ARG A 398 -8.97 -20.97 -13.26
N ILE A 399 -8.17 -19.93 -12.96
CA ILE A 399 -6.78 -20.08 -12.54
C ILE A 399 -6.71 -20.74 -11.16
N LEU A 400 -7.56 -20.33 -10.22
CA LEU A 400 -7.59 -20.91 -8.87
C LEU A 400 -8.12 -22.36 -8.89
N GLU A 401 -9.13 -22.66 -9.70
CA GLU A 401 -9.68 -24.01 -9.84
C GLU A 401 -8.67 -25.03 -10.35
N ARG A 402 -7.73 -24.61 -11.24
CA ARG A 402 -6.65 -25.47 -11.73
C ARG A 402 -5.65 -25.89 -10.63
N LEU A 403 -5.62 -25.19 -9.51
CA LEU A 403 -4.74 -25.49 -8.38
C LEU A 403 -5.37 -26.48 -7.41
N VAL A 404 -6.69 -26.71 -7.49
CA VAL A 404 -7.40 -27.66 -6.63
C VAL A 404 -6.92 -29.08 -6.93
N GLY A 405 -6.61 -29.83 -5.86
CA GLY A 405 -6.01 -31.17 -5.93
C GLY A 405 -4.47 -31.16 -6.05
N GLY A 406 -3.88 -30.00 -6.38
CA GLY A 406 -2.43 -29.82 -6.45
C GLY A 406 -1.82 -29.38 -5.12
N GLN A 407 -0.49 -29.39 -5.08
CA GLN A 407 0.33 -28.92 -3.97
C GLN A 407 0.94 -27.55 -4.31
N VAL A 408 0.96 -26.64 -3.34
CA VAL A 408 1.60 -25.34 -3.46
C VAL A 408 2.46 -25.01 -2.23
N GLU A 409 3.59 -24.36 -2.47
CA GLU A 409 4.45 -23.83 -1.42
C GLU A 409 3.90 -22.48 -0.93
N VAL A 410 3.70 -22.34 0.37
CA VAL A 410 3.13 -21.17 1.04
C VAL A 410 4.08 -20.63 2.08
N LEU A 411 4.44 -19.35 2.01
CA LEU A 411 5.08 -18.68 3.14
C LEU A 411 3.99 -18.31 4.15
N CYS A 412 4.05 -18.86 5.35
CA CYS A 412 3.07 -18.59 6.41
C CYS A 412 3.28 -17.16 6.96
N GLU A 413 2.26 -16.30 6.84
CA GLU A 413 2.30 -14.90 7.28
C GLU A 413 1.67 -14.70 8.67
N GLY A 414 0.93 -15.69 9.16
CA GLY A 414 0.30 -15.66 10.48
C GLY A 414 -1.16 -16.10 10.51
N PRO A 415 -1.90 -15.74 11.57
CA PRO A 415 -3.32 -16.06 11.69
C PRO A 415 -4.18 -15.41 10.61
N SER A 416 -5.15 -16.13 10.08
CA SER A 416 -6.11 -15.60 9.11
C SER A 416 -6.96 -14.48 9.72
N LYS A 417 -7.15 -13.39 8.98
CA LYS A 417 -7.94 -12.21 9.42
C LYS A 417 -9.41 -12.54 9.69
N THR A 418 -9.97 -13.52 8.96
CA THR A 418 -11.38 -13.90 9.05
C THR A 418 -11.63 -15.06 10.02
N ASN A 419 -10.62 -15.88 10.26
CA ASN A 419 -10.69 -17.01 11.21
C ASN A 419 -9.33 -17.23 11.86
N ARG A 420 -9.13 -16.68 13.05
CA ARG A 420 -7.88 -16.78 13.80
C ARG A 420 -7.46 -18.21 14.20
N ALA A 421 -8.37 -19.17 14.12
CA ALA A 421 -8.03 -20.58 14.32
C ALA A 421 -7.32 -21.22 13.12
N ARG A 422 -7.22 -20.51 12.01
CA ARG A 422 -6.49 -20.91 10.81
C ARG A 422 -5.31 -19.98 10.56
N LEU A 423 -4.31 -20.52 9.87
CA LEU A 423 -3.19 -19.77 9.34
C LEU A 423 -3.47 -19.31 7.92
N MET A 424 -2.78 -18.26 7.51
CA MET A 424 -2.77 -17.80 6.14
C MET A 424 -1.34 -17.50 5.69
N GLY A 425 -1.14 -17.60 4.41
CA GLY A 425 0.11 -17.20 3.78
C GLY A 425 -0.07 -17.00 2.28
N ARG A 426 1.03 -16.76 1.59
CA ARG A 426 1.04 -16.55 0.14
C ARG A 426 1.93 -17.53 -0.60
N THR A 427 1.43 -17.94 -1.77
CA THR A 427 2.26 -18.68 -2.73
C THR A 427 3.27 -17.74 -3.40
N ARG A 428 4.24 -18.31 -4.09
CA ARG A 428 5.17 -17.57 -4.95
C ARG A 428 4.44 -16.77 -6.04
N THR A 429 3.29 -17.27 -6.53
CA THR A 429 2.40 -16.57 -7.48
C THR A 429 1.42 -15.59 -6.80
N ASN A 430 1.69 -15.21 -5.55
CA ASN A 430 0.94 -14.22 -4.76
C ASN A 430 -0.52 -14.58 -4.45
N LYS A 431 -0.87 -15.87 -4.48
CA LYS A 431 -2.22 -16.33 -4.13
C LYS A 431 -2.34 -16.57 -2.63
N ILE A 432 -3.43 -16.13 -2.03
CA ILE A 432 -3.70 -16.31 -0.60
C ILE A 432 -4.15 -17.76 -0.37
N VAL A 433 -3.51 -18.43 0.57
CA VAL A 433 -3.86 -19.77 1.02
C VAL A 433 -4.20 -19.75 2.50
N VAL A 434 -5.34 -20.32 2.86
CA VAL A 434 -5.80 -20.48 4.26
C VAL A 434 -5.80 -21.97 4.61
N PHE A 435 -5.11 -22.32 5.69
CA PHE A 435 -4.93 -23.70 6.09
C PHE A 435 -4.97 -23.85 7.63
N PRO A 436 -5.31 -25.02 8.19
CA PRO A 436 -5.22 -25.24 9.63
C PRO A 436 -3.75 -25.31 10.07
N PRO A 437 -3.44 -25.08 11.35
CA PRO A 437 -2.16 -25.50 11.93
C PRO A 437 -1.94 -26.99 11.67
N SER A 438 -0.67 -27.41 11.51
CA SER A 438 -0.30 -28.77 11.08
C SER A 438 -1.10 -29.92 11.78
N PRO A 439 -1.41 -31.02 11.08
CA PRO A 439 -2.10 -32.19 11.65
C PRO A 439 -1.39 -32.83 12.83
N SER A 440 -0.07 -32.71 12.95
CA SER A 440 0.71 -33.18 14.11
C SER A 440 0.34 -32.44 15.41
N VAL A 441 -0.02 -31.15 15.28
CA VAL A 441 -0.53 -30.32 16.38
C VAL A 441 -1.98 -30.69 16.74
N LEU A 442 -2.75 -31.20 15.80
CA LEU A 442 -4.14 -31.63 15.99
C LEU A 442 -4.23 -33.03 16.63
N ARG A 443 -3.26 -33.90 16.42
CA ARG A 443 -3.25 -35.28 16.98
C ARG A 443 -2.89 -35.37 18.46
N SER A 444 -2.24 -34.34 19.00
CA SER A 444 -1.85 -34.34 20.42
C SER A 444 -3.00 -34.08 21.41
N LYS A 445 -4.21 -33.72 20.93
CA LYS A 445 -5.39 -33.48 21.80
C LYS A 445 -6.69 -33.98 21.19
N SER A 446 -6.91 -35.26 21.33
CA SER A 446 -8.23 -35.89 21.32
C SER A 446 -8.85 -35.76 22.72
N THR A 447 -9.30 -34.59 23.13
CA THR A 447 -10.21 -34.39 24.27
C THR A 447 -10.99 -33.10 24.11
N LYS A 448 -12.23 -33.14 24.51
CA LYS A 448 -13.37 -32.22 24.36
C LYS A 448 -13.22 -30.73 24.71
N ASP A 449 -12.04 -30.10 24.56
CA ASP A 449 -11.82 -28.70 24.90
C ASP A 449 -11.38 -27.83 23.69
N GLU A 450 -12.28 -27.63 22.74
CA GLU A 450 -12.06 -26.74 21.60
C GLU A 450 -11.94 -25.23 21.97
N LYS A 451 -12.17 -24.85 23.22
CA LYS A 451 -12.22 -23.46 23.68
C LYS A 451 -10.94 -22.92 24.34
N ARG A 452 -9.90 -23.74 24.51
CA ARG A 452 -8.62 -23.29 25.09
C ARG A 452 -7.42 -23.71 24.25
N ARG A 453 -7.22 -23.11 23.11
CA ARG A 453 -5.96 -23.24 22.39
C ARG A 453 -4.97 -22.16 22.87
N SER A 454 -3.80 -22.60 23.32
CA SER A 454 -2.71 -21.69 23.68
C SER A 454 -2.22 -20.94 22.43
N PRO A 455 -2.03 -19.62 22.46
CA PRO A 455 -1.57 -18.83 21.31
C PRO A 455 -0.21 -19.26 20.73
N GLY A 456 0.64 -19.93 21.50
CA GLY A 456 2.03 -20.18 21.15
C GLY A 456 2.34 -21.26 20.08
N GLU A 457 1.39 -22.12 19.68
CA GLU A 457 1.68 -23.17 18.68
C GLU A 457 1.42 -22.71 17.23
N SER A 458 0.50 -21.81 17.02
CA SER A 458 0.24 -21.20 15.71
C SER A 458 1.35 -20.21 15.31
N GLU A 459 2.02 -19.61 16.30
CA GLU A 459 3.10 -18.64 16.07
C GLU A 459 4.38 -19.29 15.57
N LYS A 460 4.60 -20.59 15.85
CA LYS A 460 5.81 -21.30 15.41
C LYS A 460 5.91 -21.50 13.89
N LEU A 461 4.80 -21.41 13.16
CA LEU A 461 4.79 -21.57 11.70
C LEU A 461 4.91 -20.24 10.96
N VAL A 462 4.86 -19.11 11.64
CA VAL A 462 5.03 -17.80 11.00
C VAL A 462 6.47 -17.67 10.49
N GLY A 463 6.61 -17.37 9.21
CA GLY A 463 7.91 -17.31 8.53
C GLY A 463 8.38 -18.65 7.94
N GLU A 464 7.64 -19.74 8.16
CA GLU A 464 7.99 -21.04 7.57
C GLU A 464 7.37 -21.20 6.17
N LEU A 465 8.08 -21.94 5.31
CA LEU A 465 7.60 -22.41 4.03
C LEU A 465 6.86 -23.72 4.23
N VAL A 466 5.56 -23.73 3.95
CA VAL A 466 4.67 -24.88 4.18
C VAL A 466 4.12 -25.37 2.84
N ASN A 467 4.24 -26.67 2.57
CA ASN A 467 3.56 -27.28 1.44
C ASN A 467 2.10 -27.55 1.80
N VAL A 468 1.19 -27.03 1.00
CA VAL A 468 -0.25 -27.16 1.23
C VAL A 468 -0.91 -27.79 0.01
N ARG A 469 -1.62 -28.94 0.23
CA ARG A 469 -2.51 -29.54 -0.77
C ARG A 469 -3.80 -28.75 -0.81
N ILE A 470 -4.13 -28.21 -1.96
CA ILE A 470 -5.32 -27.39 -2.14
C ILE A 470 -6.57 -28.27 -2.30
N GLU A 471 -7.54 -28.09 -1.42
CA GLU A 471 -8.81 -28.82 -1.43
C GLU A 471 -9.92 -28.08 -2.16
N ARG A 472 -9.92 -26.74 -2.08
CA ARG A 472 -10.93 -25.89 -2.71
C ARG A 472 -10.45 -24.47 -2.94
N ALA A 473 -11.08 -23.83 -3.93
CA ALA A 473 -10.98 -22.39 -4.18
C ALA A 473 -12.30 -21.70 -3.80
N ASN A 474 -12.24 -20.51 -3.22
CA ASN A 474 -13.42 -19.70 -2.91
C ASN A 474 -13.08 -18.21 -3.02
N GLY A 475 -13.75 -17.51 -3.95
CA GLY A 475 -13.47 -16.11 -4.24
C GLY A 475 -12.00 -15.93 -4.69
N PHE A 476 -11.23 -15.19 -3.90
CA PHE A 476 -9.81 -14.89 -4.17
C PHE A 476 -8.84 -15.71 -3.32
N SER A 477 -9.32 -16.74 -2.63
CA SER A 477 -8.53 -17.53 -1.68
C SER A 477 -8.60 -19.03 -1.98
N LEU A 478 -7.48 -19.68 -1.72
CA LEU A 478 -7.34 -21.14 -1.73
C LEU A 478 -7.43 -21.67 -0.30
N TYR A 479 -7.97 -22.86 -0.15
CA TYR A 479 -8.07 -23.56 1.11
C TYR A 479 -7.50 -24.97 0.96
N GLY A 480 -6.74 -25.40 1.94
CA GLY A 480 -6.11 -26.71 1.87
C GLY A 480 -5.59 -27.20 3.20
N MET A 481 -4.89 -28.33 3.16
CA MET A 481 -4.27 -28.98 4.30
C MET A 481 -2.75 -28.99 4.14
N PRO A 482 -1.99 -28.65 5.18
CA PRO A 482 -0.54 -28.78 5.14
C PRO A 482 -0.15 -30.26 5.00
N GLU A 483 0.78 -30.55 4.11
CA GLU A 483 1.40 -31.87 4.00
C GLU A 483 2.63 -31.92 4.92
N VAL A 484 2.80 -33.03 5.61
CA VAL A 484 3.90 -33.26 6.57
C VAL A 484 5.13 -33.76 5.81
#